data_88a2433ebc7b535df3fd8a7a5bd45c16
#
_entry.id   88a2433ebc7b535df3fd8a7a5bd45c16
#
_cell.length_a   1.000
_cell.length_b   1.000
_cell.length_c   1.000
_cell.angle_alpha   90.00
_cell.angle_beta   90.00
_cell.angle_gamma   90.00
#
_symmetry.space_group_name_H-M   'P 1'
#
loop_
_entity.id
_entity.type
_entity.pdbx_description
1 polymer ?
#
loop_
_entity_poly.entity_id
_entity_poly.type
_entity_poly.pdbx_seq_one_letter_code
_entity_poly.pdbx_strand_id
1 'polypeptide(L)'
;MDGQAAIELERPRSIPELIGTAFDLYFRVPILFLVLAAVVVVPWEFVVLLVTGAGPLALGHKGIVINQLISLPDYFIVVPLVSALHIHAVNEVGRGGRPRLPSTFRQSLPTLPAVVLATGISGVATSIGYLALVVPGVLLTARWAVVAQTAALDGGSWTDAIRRSTDLTDGERWHAFWVIVVAGMITSVPWLAAWHSIGHETTTVGSFALGTALQVVTRSFGALTAALLYFDLKARRSIEVEPAKTTYVEDGRAAGWYIDPAQPTRMRYWAADGSGWSKRTTGTPRPLLEEWREQHATAPPAPAMSGDEHTGHSLDPDVYTDASRPAGWYVDPNQPSIMRYWRTGQHQGWSKETTRTPEQARSEWRDLRWRN
;
A
#
# COMPACT_ATOMS: atom_id res chain seq x y z
N MET A 1 -14.14 -31.82 -0.60
CA MET A 1 -14.21 -30.34 -0.30
C MET A 1 -12.89 -29.80 -0.75
N ASP A 2 -12.90 -29.34 -2.00
CA ASP A 2 -11.70 -29.02 -2.76
C ASP A 2 -10.98 -27.83 -2.12
N GLY A 3 -9.65 -27.96 -1.95
CA GLY A 3 -8.81 -26.91 -1.42
C GLY A 3 -8.99 -25.65 -2.26
N GLN A 4 -9.60 -24.63 -1.68
CA GLN A 4 -9.68 -23.31 -2.30
C GLN A 4 -8.24 -22.86 -2.53
N ALA A 5 -7.85 -22.78 -3.80
CA ALA A 5 -6.55 -22.24 -4.18
C ALA A 5 -6.39 -20.88 -3.50
N ALA A 6 -5.33 -20.71 -2.71
CA ALA A 6 -4.98 -19.46 -2.08
C ALA A 6 -4.89 -18.39 -3.18
N ILE A 7 -5.55 -17.27 -2.98
CA ILE A 7 -5.48 -16.17 -3.94
C ILE A 7 -4.13 -15.49 -3.71
N GLU A 8 -3.29 -15.53 -4.72
CA GLU A 8 -2.01 -14.81 -4.68
C GLU A 8 -2.30 -13.30 -4.65
N LEU A 9 -2.31 -12.72 -3.43
CA LEU A 9 -2.61 -11.30 -3.25
C LEU A 9 -1.44 -10.42 -3.70
N GLU A 10 -0.21 -10.86 -3.45
CA GLU A 10 1.01 -10.08 -3.67
C GLU A 10 1.58 -10.30 -5.07
N ARG A 11 0.81 -9.94 -6.10
CA ARG A 11 1.30 -9.86 -7.49
C ARG A 11 0.82 -8.58 -8.16
N PRO A 12 1.64 -7.95 -9.03
CA PRO A 12 1.19 -6.82 -9.82
C PRO A 12 0.09 -7.22 -10.82
N ARG A 13 -0.94 -6.39 -10.92
CA ARG A 13 -2.10 -6.60 -11.80
C ARG A 13 -2.32 -5.39 -12.70
N SER A 14 -2.82 -5.62 -13.90
CA SER A 14 -3.38 -4.54 -14.72
C SER A 14 -4.72 -4.08 -14.14
N ILE A 15 -5.19 -2.88 -14.53
CA ILE A 15 -6.47 -2.34 -14.03
C ILE A 15 -7.64 -3.29 -14.29
N PRO A 16 -7.86 -3.81 -15.53
CA PRO A 16 -8.93 -4.76 -15.79
C PRO A 16 -8.81 -6.05 -14.97
N GLU A 17 -7.58 -6.54 -14.78
CA GLU A 17 -7.32 -7.74 -14.00
C GLU A 17 -7.60 -7.54 -12.51
N LEU A 18 -7.27 -6.36 -11.96
CA LEU A 18 -7.57 -6.03 -10.57
C LEU A 18 -9.08 -5.94 -10.33
N ILE A 19 -9.79 -5.27 -11.23
CA ILE A 19 -11.27 -5.19 -11.17
C ILE A 19 -11.91 -6.57 -11.36
N GLY A 20 -11.43 -7.38 -12.32
CA GLY A 20 -11.87 -8.77 -12.50
C GLY A 20 -11.65 -9.61 -11.24
N THR A 21 -10.48 -9.51 -10.62
CA THR A 21 -10.18 -10.19 -9.34
C THR A 21 -11.10 -9.71 -8.21
N ALA A 22 -11.46 -8.42 -8.19
CA ALA A 22 -12.42 -7.90 -7.22
C ALA A 22 -13.80 -8.53 -7.40
N PHE A 23 -14.29 -8.65 -8.64
CA PHE A 23 -15.53 -9.34 -8.93
C PHE A 23 -15.47 -10.83 -8.58
N ASP A 24 -14.41 -11.53 -8.98
CA ASP A 24 -14.26 -12.95 -8.69
C ASP A 24 -14.26 -13.22 -7.18
N LEU A 25 -13.55 -12.41 -6.41
CA LEU A 25 -13.50 -12.53 -4.95
C LEU A 25 -14.86 -12.19 -4.33
N TYR A 26 -15.50 -11.13 -4.82
CA TYR A 26 -16.81 -10.70 -4.36
C TYR A 26 -17.87 -11.78 -4.57
N PHE A 27 -17.94 -12.41 -5.77
CA PHE A 27 -18.90 -13.46 -6.07
C PHE A 27 -18.53 -14.82 -5.48
N ARG A 28 -17.26 -15.04 -5.13
CA ARG A 28 -16.82 -16.28 -4.44
C ARG A 28 -17.32 -16.35 -3.00
N VAL A 29 -17.35 -15.22 -2.29
CA VAL A 29 -17.76 -15.16 -0.87
C VAL A 29 -18.67 -13.94 -0.61
N PRO A 30 -19.79 -13.82 -1.36
CA PRO A 30 -20.61 -12.60 -1.35
C PRO A 30 -21.19 -12.29 0.02
N ILE A 31 -21.68 -13.30 0.73
CA ILE A 31 -22.32 -13.14 2.04
C ILE A 31 -21.36 -12.51 3.04
N LEU A 32 -20.09 -12.90 3.04
CA LEU A 32 -19.09 -12.33 3.96
C LEU A 32 -18.93 -10.81 3.73
N PHE A 33 -18.65 -10.42 2.49
CA PHE A 33 -18.38 -9.02 2.17
C PHE A 33 -19.64 -8.14 2.32
N LEU A 34 -20.80 -8.66 1.94
CA LEU A 34 -22.08 -7.97 2.16
C LEU A 34 -22.37 -7.79 3.65
N VAL A 35 -22.17 -8.81 4.47
CA VAL A 35 -22.43 -8.72 5.92
C VAL A 35 -21.44 -7.78 6.59
N LEU A 36 -20.14 -7.80 6.21
CA LEU A 36 -19.14 -6.86 6.72
C LEU A 36 -19.52 -5.40 6.44
N ALA A 37 -20.05 -5.11 5.26
CA ALA A 37 -20.56 -3.77 4.95
C ALA A 37 -21.88 -3.48 5.68
N ALA A 38 -22.82 -4.43 5.68
CA ALA A 38 -24.17 -4.25 6.25
C ALA A 38 -24.14 -3.94 7.75
N VAL A 39 -23.25 -4.59 8.52
CA VAL A 39 -23.10 -4.35 9.96
C VAL A 39 -22.77 -2.89 10.29
N VAL A 40 -22.14 -2.18 9.36
CA VAL A 40 -21.81 -0.76 9.51
C VAL A 40 -22.84 0.14 8.84
N VAL A 41 -23.17 -0.16 7.57
CA VAL A 41 -24.00 0.70 6.74
C VAL A 41 -25.46 0.71 7.21
N VAL A 42 -26.02 -0.46 7.55
CA VAL A 42 -27.45 -0.53 7.95
C VAL A 42 -27.75 0.29 9.20
N PRO A 43 -27.01 0.16 10.32
CA PRO A 43 -27.23 1.01 11.49
C PRO A 43 -27.05 2.50 11.17
N TRP A 44 -26.07 2.84 10.33
CA TRP A 44 -25.85 4.23 9.92
C TRP A 44 -27.06 4.78 9.16
N GLU A 45 -27.58 4.07 8.18
CA GLU A 45 -28.75 4.50 7.39
C GLU A 45 -30.02 4.63 8.27
N PHE A 46 -30.16 3.80 9.30
CA PHE A 46 -31.21 4.00 10.30
C PHE A 46 -31.04 5.28 11.11
N VAL A 47 -29.81 5.63 11.52
CA VAL A 47 -29.53 6.89 12.19
C VAL A 47 -29.86 8.07 11.27
N VAL A 48 -29.47 8.01 10.00
CA VAL A 48 -29.78 9.04 9.01
C VAL A 48 -31.29 9.19 8.84
N LEU A 49 -32.03 8.08 8.72
CA LEU A 49 -33.47 8.09 8.61
C LEU A 49 -34.15 8.74 9.85
N LEU A 50 -33.69 8.39 11.05
CA LEU A 50 -34.24 8.94 12.30
C LEU A 50 -33.97 10.45 12.43
N VAL A 51 -32.82 10.92 12.01
CA VAL A 51 -32.42 12.33 12.11
C VAL A 51 -33.05 13.20 11.04
N THR A 52 -33.14 12.69 9.81
CA THR A 52 -33.56 13.49 8.65
C THR A 52 -34.98 13.18 8.16
N GLY A 53 -35.55 12.06 8.57
CA GLY A 53 -36.79 11.51 8.01
C GLY A 53 -36.63 11.08 6.54
N ALA A 54 -35.40 10.94 6.04
CA ALA A 54 -35.12 10.58 4.66
C ALA A 54 -34.20 9.36 4.58
N GLY A 55 -34.53 8.44 3.69
CA GLY A 55 -33.64 7.34 3.33
C GLY A 55 -32.59 7.74 2.31
N PRO A 56 -31.65 6.83 1.97
CA PRO A 56 -30.50 7.13 1.12
C PRO A 56 -30.85 7.77 -0.23
N LEU A 57 -31.94 7.32 -0.87
CA LEU A 57 -32.38 7.84 -2.16
C LEU A 57 -33.08 9.21 -2.08
N ALA A 58 -33.68 9.56 -0.92
CA ALA A 58 -34.39 10.81 -0.71
C ALA A 58 -33.55 11.91 -0.04
N LEU A 59 -32.39 11.56 0.49
CA LEU A 59 -31.55 12.49 1.27
C LEU A 59 -31.11 13.71 0.47
N GLY A 60 -30.83 13.57 -0.82
CA GLY A 60 -30.43 14.67 -1.70
C GLY A 60 -31.46 15.79 -1.79
N HIS A 61 -32.75 15.52 -1.58
CA HIS A 61 -33.81 16.53 -1.60
C HIS A 61 -33.95 17.34 -0.30
N LYS A 62 -33.28 16.93 0.77
CA LYS A 62 -33.29 17.67 2.05
C LYS A 62 -32.45 18.94 2.05
N GLY A 63 -31.81 19.23 0.93
CA GLY A 63 -30.95 20.42 0.77
C GLY A 63 -29.48 20.13 1.01
N ILE A 64 -28.64 20.97 0.41
CA ILE A 64 -27.18 20.77 0.36
C ILE A 64 -26.55 20.73 1.76
N VAL A 65 -27.02 21.58 2.69
CA VAL A 65 -26.44 21.66 4.04
C VAL A 65 -26.67 20.37 4.83
N ILE A 66 -27.90 19.84 4.82
CA ILE A 66 -28.23 18.59 5.52
C ILE A 66 -27.46 17.41 4.88
N ASN A 67 -27.42 17.36 3.56
CA ASN A 67 -26.68 16.34 2.85
C ASN A 67 -25.18 16.37 3.21
N GLN A 68 -24.56 17.54 3.28
CA GLN A 68 -23.16 17.68 3.68
C GLN A 68 -22.92 17.30 5.14
N LEU A 69 -23.81 17.71 6.07
CA LEU A 69 -23.70 17.35 7.48
C LEU A 69 -23.78 15.83 7.70
N ILE A 70 -24.61 15.13 6.95
CA ILE A 70 -24.71 13.66 7.00
C ILE A 70 -23.53 12.99 6.29
N SER A 71 -23.02 13.58 5.22
CA SER A 71 -21.88 13.03 4.49
C SER A 71 -20.57 13.07 5.28
N LEU A 72 -20.41 14.01 6.22
CA LEU A 72 -19.20 14.09 7.05
C LEU A 72 -18.99 12.84 7.92
N PRO A 73 -19.93 12.46 8.83
CA PRO A 73 -19.76 11.22 9.61
C PRO A 73 -19.68 9.97 8.73
N ASP A 74 -20.43 9.95 7.63
CA ASP A 74 -20.36 8.87 6.65
C ASP A 74 -18.95 8.69 6.11
N TYR A 75 -18.33 9.76 5.66
CA TYR A 75 -16.98 9.76 5.12
C TYR A 75 -15.91 9.49 6.19
N PHE A 76 -16.07 10.05 7.40
CA PHE A 76 -15.06 9.94 8.45
C PHE A 76 -15.16 8.67 9.30
N ILE A 77 -16.33 8.03 9.35
CA ILE A 77 -16.55 6.87 10.23
C ILE A 77 -16.94 5.64 9.41
N VAL A 78 -18.01 5.74 8.60
CA VAL A 78 -18.58 4.58 7.91
C VAL A 78 -17.63 4.04 6.86
N VAL A 79 -17.13 4.88 5.96
CA VAL A 79 -16.21 4.47 4.88
C VAL A 79 -14.92 3.87 5.44
N PRO A 80 -14.20 4.51 6.39
CA PRO A 80 -13.01 3.93 7.00
C PRO A 80 -13.27 2.60 7.71
N LEU A 81 -14.37 2.47 8.42
CA LEU A 81 -14.71 1.25 9.13
C LEU A 81 -14.99 0.08 8.16
N VAL A 82 -15.76 0.34 7.10
CA VAL A 82 -15.99 -0.66 6.04
C VAL A 82 -14.66 -1.05 5.40
N SER A 83 -13.80 -0.09 5.09
CA SER A 83 -12.48 -0.34 4.49
C SER A 83 -11.58 -1.18 5.41
N ALA A 84 -11.54 -0.89 6.72
CA ALA A 84 -10.75 -1.65 7.69
C ALA A 84 -11.25 -3.09 7.83
N LEU A 85 -12.56 -3.30 7.87
CA LEU A 85 -13.13 -4.65 7.92
C LEU A 85 -12.79 -5.47 6.67
N HIS A 86 -12.91 -4.86 5.49
CA HIS A 86 -12.64 -5.54 4.23
C HIS A 86 -11.17 -5.90 4.06
N ILE A 87 -10.24 -4.99 4.38
CA ILE A 87 -8.80 -5.27 4.21
C ILE A 87 -8.33 -6.40 5.14
N HIS A 88 -8.83 -6.48 6.38
CA HIS A 88 -8.53 -7.60 7.28
C HIS A 88 -9.10 -8.92 6.75
N ALA A 89 -10.34 -8.91 6.23
CA ALA A 89 -10.95 -10.09 5.63
C ALA A 89 -10.18 -10.57 4.39
N VAL A 90 -9.81 -9.67 3.48
CA VAL A 90 -9.00 -9.98 2.29
C VAL A 90 -7.64 -10.54 2.67
N ASN A 91 -6.96 -9.95 3.65
CA ASN A 91 -5.67 -10.43 4.14
C ASN A 91 -5.77 -11.85 4.73
N GLU A 92 -6.84 -12.17 5.45
CA GLU A 92 -7.09 -13.52 5.97
C GLU A 92 -7.38 -14.54 4.85
N VAL A 93 -8.20 -14.16 3.85
CA VAL A 93 -8.46 -15.00 2.67
C VAL A 93 -7.17 -15.25 1.89
N GLY A 94 -6.33 -14.25 1.69
CA GLY A 94 -5.05 -14.38 0.98
C GLY A 94 -4.08 -15.34 1.67
N ARG A 95 -4.14 -15.42 2.99
CA ARG A 95 -3.37 -16.39 3.78
C ARG A 95 -3.98 -17.80 3.79
N GLY A 96 -5.03 -18.05 3.00
CA GLY A 96 -5.75 -19.32 2.97
C GLY A 96 -6.68 -19.53 4.18
N GLY A 97 -6.89 -18.52 5.01
CA GLY A 97 -7.78 -18.54 6.16
C GLY A 97 -9.25 -18.38 5.77
N ARG A 98 -10.14 -18.65 6.73
CA ARG A 98 -11.58 -18.39 6.59
C ARG A 98 -11.95 -17.24 7.52
N PRO A 99 -12.11 -16.00 7.02
CA PRO A 99 -12.45 -14.87 7.86
C PRO A 99 -13.78 -15.08 8.56
N ARG A 100 -13.78 -14.81 9.86
CA ARG A 100 -14.99 -14.87 10.71
C ARG A 100 -15.31 -13.45 11.16
N LEU A 101 -16.60 -13.09 11.09
CA LEU A 101 -17.06 -11.74 11.47
C LEU A 101 -16.53 -11.27 12.82
N PRO A 102 -16.59 -12.07 13.93
CA PRO A 102 -16.12 -11.61 15.23
C PRO A 102 -14.60 -11.36 15.28
N SER A 103 -13.81 -12.23 14.62
CA SER A 103 -12.34 -12.07 14.58
C SER A 103 -11.93 -10.87 13.75
N THR A 104 -12.54 -10.67 12.59
CA THR A 104 -12.30 -9.51 11.71
C THR A 104 -12.64 -8.20 12.42
N PHE A 105 -13.77 -8.16 13.12
CA PHE A 105 -14.18 -6.98 13.90
C PHE A 105 -13.19 -6.67 15.03
N ARG A 106 -12.79 -7.70 15.80
CA ARG A 106 -11.82 -7.55 16.88
C ARG A 106 -10.44 -7.09 16.40
N GLN A 107 -10.02 -7.51 15.23
CA GLN A 107 -8.76 -7.07 14.61
C GLN A 107 -8.83 -5.62 14.12
N SER A 108 -9.99 -5.17 13.61
CA SER A 108 -10.17 -3.82 13.09
C SER A 108 -10.32 -2.75 14.18
N LEU A 109 -10.89 -3.09 15.34
CA LEU A 109 -11.17 -2.14 16.42
C LEU A 109 -9.94 -1.33 16.88
N PRO A 110 -8.77 -1.95 17.15
CA PRO A 110 -7.59 -1.21 17.61
C PRO A 110 -7.03 -0.24 16.57
N THR A 111 -7.24 -0.52 15.27
CA THR A 111 -6.70 0.29 14.17
C THR A 111 -7.64 1.44 13.78
N LEU A 112 -8.91 1.39 14.20
CA LEU A 112 -9.93 2.37 13.82
C LEU A 112 -9.53 3.83 14.09
N PRO A 113 -8.96 4.21 15.24
CA PRO A 113 -8.60 5.61 15.47
C PRO A 113 -7.59 6.12 14.45
N ALA A 114 -6.59 5.30 14.10
CA ALA A 114 -5.59 5.65 13.10
C ALA A 114 -6.21 5.72 11.70
N VAL A 115 -7.11 4.77 11.35
CA VAL A 115 -7.82 4.73 10.07
C VAL A 115 -8.70 5.97 9.91
N VAL A 116 -9.52 6.29 10.92
CA VAL A 116 -10.41 7.45 10.91
C VAL A 116 -9.63 8.77 10.78
N LEU A 117 -8.59 8.95 11.58
CA LEU A 117 -7.76 10.16 11.52
C LEU A 117 -7.01 10.28 10.18
N ALA A 118 -6.39 9.21 9.72
CA ALA A 118 -5.65 9.22 8.45
C ALA A 118 -6.56 9.50 7.26
N THR A 119 -7.72 8.81 7.19
CA THR A 119 -8.71 9.01 6.12
C THR A 119 -9.35 10.38 6.21
N GLY A 120 -9.66 10.83 7.42
CA GLY A 120 -10.25 12.15 7.66
C GLY A 120 -9.34 13.27 7.20
N ILE A 121 -8.10 13.28 7.66
CA ILE A 121 -7.14 14.35 7.32
C ILE A 121 -6.82 14.32 5.83
N SER A 122 -6.58 13.15 5.25
CA SER A 122 -6.33 13.02 3.81
C SER A 122 -7.55 13.45 2.99
N GLY A 123 -8.75 13.12 3.42
CA GLY A 123 -9.99 13.51 2.77
C GLY A 123 -10.24 15.01 2.79
N VAL A 124 -10.05 15.67 3.94
CA VAL A 124 -10.15 17.14 4.04
C VAL A 124 -9.12 17.80 3.12
N ALA A 125 -7.88 17.38 3.17
CA ALA A 125 -6.83 17.95 2.32
C ALA A 125 -7.10 17.71 0.83
N THR A 126 -7.62 16.53 0.45
CA THR A 126 -8.03 16.24 -0.93
C THR A 126 -9.20 17.12 -1.36
N SER A 127 -10.20 17.33 -0.49
CA SER A 127 -11.34 18.21 -0.75
C SER A 127 -10.91 19.65 -0.95
N ILE A 128 -9.99 20.15 -0.13
CA ILE A 128 -9.37 21.49 -0.31
C ILE A 128 -8.61 21.53 -1.65
N GLY A 129 -7.90 20.46 -2.00
CA GLY A 129 -7.22 20.35 -3.29
C GLY A 129 -8.18 20.50 -4.48
N TYR A 130 -9.35 19.85 -4.44
CA TYR A 130 -10.38 19.98 -5.47
C TYR A 130 -11.03 21.36 -5.50
N LEU A 131 -11.24 21.99 -4.33
CA LEU A 131 -11.78 23.36 -4.25
C LEU A 131 -10.79 24.40 -4.79
N ALA A 132 -9.50 24.21 -4.53
CA ALA A 132 -8.47 25.12 -5.03
C ALA A 132 -8.28 24.96 -6.54
N LEU A 133 -8.10 23.75 -7.02
CA LEU A 133 -7.94 23.37 -8.43
C LEU A 133 -8.17 21.86 -8.57
N VAL A 134 -8.76 21.43 -9.68
CA VAL A 134 -9.02 20.01 -9.94
C VAL A 134 -7.72 19.18 -9.92
N VAL A 135 -6.64 19.71 -10.47
CA VAL A 135 -5.36 18.97 -10.60
C VAL A 135 -4.76 18.58 -9.23
N PRO A 136 -4.60 19.49 -8.25
CA PRO A 136 -4.16 19.09 -6.91
C PRO A 136 -5.07 18.05 -6.25
N GLY A 137 -6.38 18.16 -6.40
CA GLY A 137 -7.34 17.18 -5.88
C GLY A 137 -7.11 15.79 -6.46
N VAL A 138 -6.95 15.69 -7.78
CA VAL A 138 -6.63 14.43 -8.48
C VAL A 138 -5.31 13.83 -8.01
N LEU A 139 -4.27 14.65 -7.90
CA LEU A 139 -2.95 14.19 -7.43
C LEU A 139 -2.99 13.67 -5.99
N LEU A 140 -3.72 14.36 -5.10
CA LEU A 140 -3.89 13.92 -3.71
C LEU A 140 -4.73 12.65 -3.62
N THR A 141 -5.80 12.52 -4.42
CA THR A 141 -6.60 11.28 -4.50
C THR A 141 -5.72 10.10 -4.90
N ALA A 142 -4.90 10.26 -5.94
CA ALA A 142 -3.99 9.21 -6.38
C ALA A 142 -2.93 8.86 -5.32
N ARG A 143 -2.37 9.88 -4.65
CA ARG A 143 -1.31 9.76 -3.65
C ARG A 143 -1.78 9.05 -2.37
N TRP A 144 -3.02 9.26 -1.99
CA TRP A 144 -3.61 8.72 -0.76
C TRP A 144 -4.67 7.64 -1.02
N ALA A 145 -4.57 7.01 -2.18
CA ALA A 145 -5.50 5.98 -2.65
C ALA A 145 -5.73 4.82 -1.67
N VAL A 146 -4.70 4.47 -0.89
CA VAL A 146 -4.70 3.31 0.01
C VAL A 146 -4.44 3.68 1.47
N VAL A 147 -4.71 4.93 1.86
CA VAL A 147 -4.43 5.43 3.21
C VAL A 147 -5.19 4.67 4.30
N ALA A 148 -6.43 4.27 4.04
CA ALA A 148 -7.21 3.48 4.99
C ALA A 148 -6.62 2.08 5.21
N GLN A 149 -6.12 1.46 4.13
CA GLN A 149 -5.52 0.14 4.14
C GLN A 149 -4.16 0.13 4.84
N THR A 150 -3.32 1.13 4.59
CA THR A 150 -2.03 1.27 5.29
C THR A 150 -2.24 1.53 6.78
N ALA A 151 -3.22 2.34 7.17
CA ALA A 151 -3.57 2.56 8.57
C ALA A 151 -4.08 1.28 9.26
N ALA A 152 -4.86 0.45 8.56
CA ALA A 152 -5.45 -0.75 9.11
C ALA A 152 -4.45 -1.91 9.26
N LEU A 153 -3.57 -2.15 8.28
CA LEU A 153 -2.68 -3.32 8.27
C LEU A 153 -1.27 -3.06 8.77
N ASP A 154 -0.70 -1.90 8.41
CA ASP A 154 0.72 -1.66 8.71
C ASP A 154 0.93 -1.11 10.12
N GLY A 155 -0.14 -0.74 10.83
CA GLY A 155 -0.09 -0.17 12.17
C GLY A 155 0.63 1.18 12.23
N GLY A 156 0.85 1.70 13.43
CA GLY A 156 1.52 3.00 13.64
C GLY A 156 0.54 4.16 13.75
N SER A 157 1.06 5.38 13.61
CA SER A 157 0.26 6.61 13.69
C SER A 157 -0.46 6.91 12.36
N TRP A 158 -1.46 7.81 12.41
CA TRP A 158 -2.13 8.29 11.21
C TRP A 158 -1.17 8.98 10.22
N THR A 159 -0.11 9.63 10.71
CA THR A 159 0.94 10.25 9.88
C THR A 159 1.77 9.20 9.15
N ASP A 160 2.07 8.08 9.82
CA ASP A 160 2.78 6.96 9.19
C ASP A 160 1.95 6.33 8.08
N ALA A 161 0.63 6.20 8.29
CA ALA A 161 -0.28 5.67 7.29
C ALA A 161 -0.32 6.55 6.02
N ILE A 162 -0.43 7.87 6.18
CA ILE A 162 -0.39 8.82 5.06
C ILE A 162 0.96 8.75 4.32
N ARG A 163 2.06 8.68 5.05
CA ARG A 163 3.39 8.55 4.46
C ARG A 163 3.54 7.25 3.68
N ARG A 164 3.13 6.11 4.27
CA ARG A 164 3.19 4.80 3.60
C ARG A 164 2.31 4.73 2.36
N SER A 165 1.09 5.28 2.41
CA SER A 165 0.24 5.39 1.21
C SER A 165 0.92 6.20 0.11
N THR A 166 1.57 7.31 0.48
CA THR A 166 2.36 8.13 -0.44
C THR A 166 3.52 7.35 -1.05
N ASP A 167 4.26 6.60 -0.23
CA ASP A 167 5.40 5.80 -0.66
C ASP A 167 4.97 4.64 -1.57
N LEU A 168 3.85 3.96 -1.25
CA LEU A 168 3.31 2.88 -2.08
C LEU A 168 2.81 3.35 -3.44
N THR A 169 2.26 4.56 -3.52
CA THR A 169 1.73 5.12 -4.77
C THR A 169 2.78 5.87 -5.58
N ASP A 170 4.00 6.05 -5.04
CA ASP A 170 5.06 6.75 -5.77
C ASP A 170 5.51 5.92 -7.00
N GLY A 171 5.57 6.57 -8.16
CA GLY A 171 5.77 5.89 -9.45
C GLY A 171 4.48 5.29 -10.06
N GLU A 172 3.46 4.92 -9.27
CA GLU A 172 2.25 4.23 -9.70
C GLU A 172 0.95 5.07 -9.51
N ARG A 173 1.07 6.38 -9.37
CA ARG A 173 -0.06 7.29 -9.07
C ARG A 173 -1.18 7.20 -10.08
N TRP A 174 -0.86 7.11 -11.37
CA TRP A 174 -1.85 7.02 -12.43
C TRP A 174 -2.56 5.66 -12.45
N HIS A 175 -1.85 4.59 -12.13
CA HIS A 175 -2.45 3.28 -11.96
C HIS A 175 -3.47 3.29 -10.80
N ALA A 176 -3.05 3.78 -9.62
CA ALA A 176 -3.93 3.92 -8.46
C ALA A 176 -5.15 4.81 -8.76
N PHE A 177 -4.95 5.95 -9.41
CA PHE A 177 -6.02 6.86 -9.80
C PHE A 177 -7.05 6.19 -10.70
N TRP A 178 -6.61 5.52 -11.77
CA TRP A 178 -7.54 4.89 -12.70
C TRP A 178 -8.28 3.70 -12.09
N VAL A 179 -7.67 2.93 -11.19
CA VAL A 179 -8.39 1.89 -10.43
C VAL A 179 -9.54 2.50 -9.62
N ILE A 180 -9.30 3.61 -8.90
CA ILE A 180 -10.33 4.30 -8.12
C ILE A 180 -11.43 4.84 -9.03
N VAL A 181 -11.07 5.46 -10.15
CA VAL A 181 -12.04 6.02 -11.11
C VAL A 181 -12.92 4.92 -11.69
N VAL A 182 -12.33 3.81 -12.15
CA VAL A 182 -13.09 2.68 -12.71
C VAL A 182 -13.98 2.04 -11.66
N ALA A 183 -13.47 1.81 -10.45
CA ALA A 183 -14.28 1.29 -9.34
C ALA A 183 -15.44 2.26 -8.99
N GLY A 184 -15.16 3.55 -8.94
CA GLY A 184 -16.17 4.60 -8.72
C GLY A 184 -17.24 4.62 -9.81
N MET A 185 -16.88 4.50 -11.09
CA MET A 185 -17.84 4.40 -12.18
C MET A 185 -18.72 3.16 -12.05
N ILE A 186 -18.14 1.99 -11.76
CA ILE A 186 -18.88 0.74 -11.57
C ILE A 186 -19.91 0.87 -10.42
N THR A 187 -19.48 1.45 -9.30
CA THR A 187 -20.33 1.61 -8.11
C THR A 187 -21.39 2.70 -8.27
N SER A 188 -21.17 3.69 -9.14
CA SER A 188 -22.15 4.75 -9.41
C SER A 188 -23.30 4.34 -10.34
N VAL A 189 -23.08 3.37 -11.22
CA VAL A 189 -24.11 2.92 -12.19
C VAL A 189 -25.40 2.43 -11.52
N PRO A 190 -25.37 1.50 -10.54
CA PRO A 190 -26.59 1.06 -9.85
C PRO A 190 -27.32 2.19 -9.12
N TRP A 191 -26.54 3.10 -8.55
CA TRP A 191 -27.08 4.28 -7.87
C TRP A 191 -27.79 5.23 -8.83
N LEU A 192 -27.17 5.52 -9.95
CA LEU A 192 -27.74 6.38 -10.99
C LEU A 192 -29.03 5.76 -11.59
N ALA A 193 -29.03 4.45 -11.84
CA ALA A 193 -30.16 3.73 -12.31
C ALA A 193 -31.35 3.79 -11.30
N ALA A 194 -31.05 3.58 -10.02
CA ALA A 194 -32.09 3.68 -8.97
C ALA A 194 -32.63 5.12 -8.84
N TRP A 195 -31.74 6.10 -8.93
CA TRP A 195 -32.12 7.52 -8.91
C TRP A 195 -33.09 7.90 -10.01
N HIS A 196 -32.91 7.41 -11.23
CA HIS A 196 -33.76 7.72 -12.35
C HIS A 196 -35.08 6.89 -12.38
N SER A 197 -35.08 5.72 -11.74
CA SER A 197 -36.23 4.77 -11.86
C SER A 197 -37.25 4.88 -10.73
N ILE A 198 -36.88 5.48 -9.59
CA ILE A 198 -37.71 5.50 -8.38
C ILE A 198 -38.01 6.96 -8.02
N GLY A 199 -39.29 7.26 -7.76
CA GLY A 199 -39.67 8.58 -7.25
C GLY A 199 -38.97 8.87 -5.93
N HIS A 200 -38.26 9.99 -5.86
CA HIS A 200 -37.31 10.32 -4.77
C HIS A 200 -37.90 11.23 -3.70
N GLU A 201 -39.14 11.70 -3.91
CA GLU A 201 -39.71 12.74 -3.05
C GLU A 201 -40.07 12.24 -1.65
N THR A 202 -40.42 10.96 -1.51
CA THR A 202 -40.83 10.38 -0.24
C THR A 202 -40.10 9.07 0.07
N THR A 203 -39.72 8.93 1.34
CA THR A 203 -39.11 7.68 1.82
C THR A 203 -40.20 6.66 2.13
N THR A 204 -40.27 5.62 1.31
CA THR A 204 -41.06 4.41 1.58
C THR A 204 -40.14 3.33 2.15
N VAL A 205 -40.74 2.28 2.75
CA VAL A 205 -39.97 1.10 3.20
C VAL A 205 -39.20 0.47 2.05
N GLY A 206 -39.80 0.41 0.86
CA GLY A 206 -39.16 -0.15 -0.33
C GLY A 206 -37.98 0.69 -0.82
N SER A 207 -38.14 2.01 -0.91
CA SER A 207 -37.02 2.92 -1.33
C SER A 207 -35.90 2.97 -0.29
N PHE A 208 -36.21 2.92 1.00
CA PHE A 208 -35.23 2.81 2.06
C PHE A 208 -34.43 1.50 1.97
N ALA A 209 -35.13 0.35 1.87
CA ALA A 209 -34.50 -0.96 1.78
C ALA A 209 -33.61 -1.07 0.54
N LEU A 210 -34.09 -0.60 -0.63
CA LEU A 210 -33.32 -0.62 -1.86
C LEU A 210 -32.09 0.31 -1.77
N GLY A 211 -32.26 1.54 -1.31
CA GLY A 211 -31.17 2.48 -1.15
C GLY A 211 -30.08 1.97 -0.20
N THR A 212 -30.48 1.40 0.94
CA THR A 212 -29.56 0.78 1.90
C THR A 212 -28.85 -0.44 1.29
N ALA A 213 -29.56 -1.30 0.55
CA ALA A 213 -28.96 -2.45 -0.13
C ALA A 213 -27.92 -2.00 -1.18
N LEU A 214 -28.23 -0.96 -1.96
CA LEU A 214 -27.29 -0.37 -2.92
C LEU A 214 -26.05 0.19 -2.21
N GLN A 215 -26.22 0.88 -1.09
CA GLN A 215 -25.11 1.36 -0.27
C GLN A 215 -24.22 0.20 0.21
N VAL A 216 -24.81 -0.86 0.73
CA VAL A 216 -24.07 -2.05 1.19
C VAL A 216 -23.26 -2.66 0.05
N VAL A 217 -23.88 -2.89 -1.10
CA VAL A 217 -23.23 -3.50 -2.27
C VAL A 217 -22.09 -2.63 -2.79
N THR A 218 -22.35 -1.35 -3.02
CA THR A 218 -21.38 -0.44 -3.63
C THR A 218 -20.18 -0.14 -2.72
N ARG A 219 -20.43 0.05 -1.42
CA ARG A 219 -19.36 0.27 -0.44
C ARG A 219 -18.53 -0.97 -0.22
N SER A 220 -19.16 -2.14 -0.16
CA SER A 220 -18.46 -3.42 -0.06
C SER A 220 -17.53 -3.64 -1.24
N PHE A 221 -18.01 -3.45 -2.47
CA PHE A 221 -17.20 -3.59 -3.68
C PHE A 221 -16.06 -2.56 -3.75
N GLY A 222 -16.34 -1.30 -3.41
CA GLY A 222 -15.32 -0.25 -3.36
C GLY A 222 -14.22 -0.55 -2.34
N ALA A 223 -14.59 -0.98 -1.14
CA ALA A 223 -13.64 -1.35 -0.09
C ALA A 223 -12.78 -2.56 -0.48
N LEU A 224 -13.39 -3.57 -1.13
CA LEU A 224 -12.68 -4.74 -1.64
C LEU A 224 -11.68 -4.37 -2.74
N THR A 225 -12.09 -3.53 -3.69
CA THR A 225 -11.21 -3.04 -4.75
C THR A 225 -10.02 -2.24 -4.19
N ALA A 226 -10.27 -1.37 -3.20
CA ALA A 226 -9.22 -0.63 -2.53
C ALA A 226 -8.25 -1.54 -1.73
N ALA A 227 -8.76 -2.63 -1.14
CA ALA A 227 -7.94 -3.64 -0.48
C ALA A 227 -7.02 -4.36 -1.48
N LEU A 228 -7.55 -4.77 -2.63
CA LEU A 228 -6.75 -5.39 -3.70
C LEU A 228 -5.73 -4.42 -4.30
N LEU A 229 -6.07 -3.14 -4.47
CA LEU A 229 -5.13 -2.11 -4.90
C LEU A 229 -3.96 -1.96 -3.93
N TYR A 230 -4.21 -2.01 -2.61
CA TYR A 230 -3.15 -1.97 -1.61
C TYR A 230 -2.14 -3.13 -1.80
N PHE A 231 -2.62 -4.37 -1.96
CA PHE A 231 -1.75 -5.52 -2.18
C PHE A 231 -1.02 -5.46 -3.54
N ASP A 232 -1.68 -4.96 -4.59
CA ASP A 232 -1.06 -4.71 -5.89
C ASP A 232 0.09 -3.71 -5.82
N LEU A 233 -0.13 -2.56 -5.18
CA LEU A 233 0.90 -1.54 -4.99
C LEU A 233 2.05 -2.05 -4.12
N LYS A 234 1.74 -2.81 -3.07
CA LYS A 234 2.75 -3.46 -2.23
C LYS A 234 3.60 -4.44 -3.01
N ALA A 235 2.98 -5.26 -3.86
CA ALA A 235 3.69 -6.19 -4.75
C ALA A 235 4.58 -5.47 -5.76
N ARG A 236 4.10 -4.37 -6.36
CA ARG A 236 4.91 -3.54 -7.26
C ARG A 236 6.11 -2.97 -6.55
N ARG A 237 5.92 -2.47 -5.33
CA ARG A 237 6.99 -1.89 -4.52
C ARG A 237 8.02 -2.92 -4.08
N SER A 238 7.61 -4.15 -3.75
CA SER A 238 8.55 -5.22 -3.39
C SER A 238 9.46 -5.62 -4.56
N ILE A 239 8.92 -5.66 -5.77
CA ILE A 239 9.72 -5.90 -6.98
C ILE A 239 10.71 -4.76 -7.24
N GLU A 240 10.32 -3.52 -6.95
CA GLU A 240 11.19 -2.35 -7.13
C GLU A 240 12.32 -2.28 -6.08
N VAL A 241 12.04 -2.75 -4.85
CA VAL A 241 12.99 -2.68 -3.71
C VAL A 241 13.90 -3.90 -3.61
N GLU A 242 13.55 -5.03 -4.24
CA GLU A 242 14.44 -6.18 -4.29
C GLU A 242 15.57 -5.88 -5.30
N PRO A 243 16.75 -5.37 -4.84
CA PRO A 243 17.87 -5.23 -5.74
C PRO A 243 18.23 -6.65 -6.18
N ALA A 244 18.18 -6.91 -7.47
CA ALA A 244 18.83 -8.10 -8.00
C ALA A 244 20.24 -8.12 -7.42
N LYS A 245 20.50 -9.01 -6.47
CA LYS A 245 21.86 -9.32 -5.99
C LYS A 245 22.61 -10.05 -7.11
N THR A 246 22.78 -9.38 -8.21
CA THR A 246 23.67 -9.82 -9.29
C THR A 246 24.98 -9.09 -9.07
N THR A 247 25.98 -9.84 -8.64
CA THR A 247 27.36 -9.41 -8.71
C THR A 247 27.70 -9.22 -10.19
N TYR A 248 27.51 -8.01 -10.71
CA TYR A 248 27.95 -7.67 -12.05
C TYR A 248 29.46 -7.54 -12.04
N VAL A 249 30.11 -8.39 -12.80
CA VAL A 249 31.51 -8.18 -13.17
C VAL A 249 31.52 -6.99 -14.13
N GLU A 250 32.05 -5.86 -13.68
CA GLU A 250 32.00 -4.59 -14.42
C GLU A 250 32.96 -4.55 -15.63
N ASP A 251 33.80 -5.56 -15.79
CA ASP A 251 34.85 -5.58 -16.82
C ASP A 251 34.33 -6.08 -18.17
N GLY A 252 34.45 -5.21 -19.20
CA GLY A 252 34.22 -5.54 -20.60
C GLY A 252 32.85 -5.16 -21.20
N ARG A 253 32.03 -4.39 -20.49
CA ARG A 253 30.73 -3.95 -21.01
C ARG A 253 30.87 -2.83 -22.04
N ALA A 254 30.25 -2.99 -23.21
CA ALA A 254 30.21 -1.94 -24.24
C ALA A 254 29.33 -0.75 -23.80
N ALA A 255 29.59 0.43 -24.35
CA ALA A 255 28.71 1.58 -24.14
C ALA A 255 27.28 1.29 -24.61
N GLY A 256 26.26 1.58 -23.79
CA GLY A 256 24.89 1.29 -24.17
C GLY A 256 23.89 1.46 -23.02
N TRP A 257 22.62 1.23 -23.35
CA TRP A 257 21.53 1.20 -22.38
C TRP A 257 21.35 -0.20 -21.82
N TYR A 258 21.42 -0.33 -20.51
CA TYR A 258 21.22 -1.59 -19.78
C TYR A 258 20.16 -1.41 -18.72
N ILE A 259 19.48 -2.50 -18.39
CA ILE A 259 18.57 -2.50 -17.25
C ILE A 259 19.37 -2.17 -15.99
N ASP A 260 18.90 -1.17 -15.24
CA ASP A 260 19.53 -0.77 -13.98
C ASP A 260 19.41 -1.92 -12.96
N PRO A 261 20.51 -2.51 -12.50
CA PRO A 261 20.46 -3.62 -11.57
C PRO A 261 19.80 -3.26 -10.23
N ALA A 262 19.86 -1.98 -9.85
CA ALA A 262 19.20 -1.47 -8.65
C ALA A 262 17.70 -1.16 -8.87
N GLN A 263 17.28 -0.92 -10.12
CA GLN A 263 15.91 -0.58 -10.50
C GLN A 263 15.54 -1.19 -11.87
N PRO A 264 15.13 -2.47 -11.94
CA PRO A 264 14.87 -3.16 -13.22
C PRO A 264 13.80 -2.53 -14.11
N THR A 265 12.93 -1.71 -13.55
CA THR A 265 11.93 -0.94 -14.29
C THR A 265 12.52 0.24 -15.06
N ARG A 266 13.83 0.52 -14.88
CA ARG A 266 14.57 1.58 -15.55
C ARG A 266 15.79 1.01 -16.25
N MET A 267 16.13 1.64 -17.37
CA MET A 267 17.42 1.45 -18.03
C MET A 267 18.32 2.62 -17.70
N ARG A 268 19.59 2.35 -17.49
CA ARG A 268 20.64 3.33 -17.29
C ARG A 268 21.71 3.18 -18.36
N TYR A 269 22.27 4.28 -18.80
CA TYR A 269 23.31 4.26 -19.82
C TYR A 269 24.66 3.96 -19.16
N TRP A 270 25.34 2.93 -19.69
CA TRP A 270 26.73 2.61 -19.34
C TRP A 270 27.67 3.31 -20.32
N ALA A 271 28.63 4.07 -19.82
CA ALA A 271 29.65 4.74 -20.62
C ALA A 271 30.93 3.92 -20.61
N ALA A 272 31.45 3.57 -21.81
CA ALA A 272 32.66 2.76 -21.95
C ALA A 272 33.98 3.54 -21.70
N ASP A 273 33.89 4.83 -21.41
CA ASP A 273 35.04 5.72 -21.10
C ASP A 273 35.58 5.58 -19.69
N GLY A 274 35.13 4.59 -18.93
CA GLY A 274 35.51 4.37 -17.53
C GLY A 274 34.74 5.20 -16.52
N SER A 275 33.79 6.06 -16.94
CA SER A 275 32.92 6.82 -16.04
C SER A 275 31.78 5.97 -15.45
N GLY A 276 31.57 4.75 -15.96
CA GLY A 276 30.60 3.80 -15.47
C GLY A 276 29.13 4.18 -15.74
N TRP A 277 28.27 4.00 -14.74
CA TRP A 277 26.84 4.30 -14.87
C TRP A 277 26.56 5.80 -14.93
N SER A 278 25.95 6.24 -16.00
CA SER A 278 25.55 7.64 -16.15
C SER A 278 24.32 7.98 -15.30
N LYS A 279 24.05 9.28 -15.11
CA LYS A 279 22.80 9.76 -14.49
C LYS A 279 21.58 9.69 -15.43
N ARG A 280 21.80 9.33 -16.72
CA ARG A 280 20.73 9.23 -17.72
C ARG A 280 19.94 7.94 -17.47
N THR A 281 18.63 8.06 -17.29
CA THR A 281 17.72 6.93 -17.10
C THR A 281 16.54 7.01 -18.06
N THR A 282 16.01 5.87 -18.44
CA THR A 282 14.76 5.75 -19.23
C THR A 282 13.96 4.55 -18.72
N GLY A 283 12.66 4.48 -19.02
CA GLY A 283 11.86 3.31 -18.66
C GLY A 283 12.29 2.05 -19.40
N THR A 284 12.29 0.91 -18.74
CA THR A 284 12.54 -0.39 -19.38
C THR A 284 11.32 -0.81 -20.20
N PRO A 285 11.45 -1.06 -21.52
CA PRO A 285 10.37 -1.61 -22.34
C PRO A 285 9.88 -2.94 -21.76
N ARG A 286 8.54 -3.15 -21.74
CA ARG A 286 7.94 -4.37 -21.18
C ARG A 286 8.56 -5.69 -21.67
N PRO A 287 8.80 -5.90 -23.00
CA PRO A 287 9.40 -7.14 -23.48
C PRO A 287 10.79 -7.41 -22.88
N LEU A 288 11.63 -6.36 -22.82
CA LEU A 288 12.96 -6.46 -22.20
C LEU A 288 12.92 -6.74 -20.71
N LEU A 289 11.93 -6.20 -20.00
CA LEU A 289 11.74 -6.45 -18.58
C LEU A 289 11.28 -7.89 -18.31
N GLU A 290 10.43 -8.45 -19.17
CA GLU A 290 9.99 -9.84 -19.12
C GLU A 290 11.14 -10.80 -19.40
N GLU A 291 11.90 -10.55 -20.46
CA GLU A 291 13.11 -11.33 -20.81
C GLU A 291 14.16 -11.29 -19.68
N TRP A 292 14.39 -10.12 -19.09
CA TRP A 292 15.29 -9.97 -17.95
C TRP A 292 14.82 -10.78 -16.74
N ARG A 293 13.52 -10.79 -16.45
CA ARG A 293 12.94 -11.58 -15.37
C ARG A 293 13.08 -13.08 -15.61
N GLU A 294 12.83 -13.54 -16.84
CA GLU A 294 13.00 -14.95 -17.22
C GLU A 294 14.46 -15.39 -17.05
N GLN A 295 15.40 -14.58 -17.50
CA GLN A 295 16.84 -14.87 -17.37
C GLN A 295 17.28 -14.92 -15.90
N HIS A 296 16.69 -14.12 -15.01
CA HIS A 296 17.04 -14.06 -13.60
C HIS A 296 16.19 -14.98 -12.71
N ALA A 297 15.02 -15.42 -13.19
CA ALA A 297 14.22 -16.44 -12.52
C ALA A 297 14.84 -17.85 -12.62
N THR A 298 15.64 -18.09 -13.67
CA THR A 298 16.37 -19.37 -13.91
C THR A 298 17.77 -19.39 -13.29
N ALA A 299 18.25 -18.28 -12.74
CA ALA A 299 19.45 -18.31 -11.92
C ALA A 299 19.16 -19.21 -10.69
N PRO A 300 19.96 -20.27 -10.46
CA PRO A 300 19.78 -21.08 -9.26
C PRO A 300 19.81 -20.11 -8.07
N PRO A 301 18.97 -20.33 -7.04
CA PRO A 301 19.08 -19.54 -5.82
C PRO A 301 20.55 -19.60 -5.44
N ALA A 302 21.14 -18.41 -5.23
CA ALA A 302 22.53 -18.34 -4.75
C ALA A 302 22.64 -19.38 -3.63
N PRO A 303 23.64 -20.26 -3.64
CA PRO A 303 23.74 -21.35 -2.67
C PRO A 303 23.43 -20.72 -1.34
N ALA A 304 22.42 -21.27 -0.64
CA ALA A 304 22.06 -20.80 0.68
C ALA A 304 23.39 -20.73 1.42
N MET A 305 23.90 -19.52 1.65
CA MET A 305 25.09 -19.32 2.39
C MET A 305 24.85 -20.00 3.71
N SER A 306 25.45 -21.18 3.88
CA SER A 306 25.44 -21.89 5.13
C SER A 306 25.75 -20.85 6.18
N GLY A 307 24.91 -20.74 7.23
CA GLY A 307 24.82 -19.63 8.15
C GLY A 307 26.09 -19.29 8.99
N ASP A 308 27.28 -19.59 8.48
CA ASP A 308 28.59 -19.36 9.11
C ASP A 308 29.49 -18.37 8.36
N GLU A 309 29.05 -17.84 7.20
CA GLU A 309 29.70 -16.67 6.60
C GLU A 309 28.85 -15.39 6.77
N HIS A 310 28.48 -15.08 7.99
CA HIS A 310 28.59 -13.72 8.44
C HIS A 310 30.10 -13.41 8.40
N THR A 311 30.57 -12.96 7.25
CA THR A 311 31.85 -12.26 7.16
C THR A 311 31.71 -11.10 8.11
N GLY A 312 32.23 -11.32 9.30
CA GLY A 312 32.09 -10.63 10.54
C GLY A 312 32.28 -9.12 10.44
N HIS A 313 31.24 -8.43 10.09
CA HIS A 313 31.11 -7.04 10.47
C HIS A 313 30.47 -7.05 11.85
N SER A 314 31.28 -7.27 12.88
CA SER A 314 30.85 -6.98 14.24
C SER A 314 30.31 -5.55 14.25
N LEU A 315 29.09 -5.37 14.76
CA LEU A 315 28.51 -4.05 14.96
C LEU A 315 29.27 -3.27 16.05
N ASP A 316 30.09 -3.99 16.81
CA ASP A 316 30.93 -3.41 17.86
C ASP A 316 32.22 -2.83 17.24
N PRO A 317 32.45 -1.51 17.27
CA PRO A 317 33.63 -0.87 16.74
C PRO A 317 34.91 -1.27 17.47
N ASP A 318 34.80 -1.82 18.69
CA ASP A 318 35.96 -2.17 19.53
C ASP A 318 36.50 -3.58 19.23
N VAL A 319 35.83 -4.38 18.43
CA VAL A 319 36.25 -5.73 18.03
C VAL A 319 37.43 -5.72 17.06
N TYR A 320 37.59 -4.65 16.27
CA TYR A 320 38.68 -4.50 15.31
C TYR A 320 39.58 -3.31 15.70
N THR A 321 40.88 -3.52 15.66
CA THR A 321 41.82 -2.39 15.65
C THR A 321 41.65 -1.62 14.33
N ASP A 322 41.92 -0.32 14.32
CA ASP A 322 41.81 0.50 13.12
C ASP A 322 42.61 -0.02 11.93
N ALA A 323 43.72 -0.74 12.20
CA ALA A 323 44.54 -1.34 11.15
C ALA A 323 43.93 -2.59 10.50
N SER A 324 43.08 -3.32 11.20
CA SER A 324 42.49 -4.60 10.75
C SER A 324 41.02 -4.50 10.38
N ARG A 325 40.39 -3.33 10.55
CA ARG A 325 38.96 -3.14 10.30
C ARG A 325 38.68 -3.15 8.79
N PRO A 326 37.84 -4.07 8.30
CA PRO A 326 37.44 -4.10 6.88
C PRO A 326 36.58 -2.89 6.51
N ALA A 327 36.51 -2.54 5.22
CA ALA A 327 35.65 -1.48 4.74
C ALA A 327 34.17 -1.89 4.96
N GLY A 328 33.37 -0.98 5.51
CA GLY A 328 31.96 -1.29 5.82
C GLY A 328 31.27 -0.26 6.68
N TRP A 329 29.97 -0.50 6.93
CA TRP A 329 29.16 0.33 7.82
C TRP A 329 29.23 -0.21 9.24
N TYR A 330 29.62 0.65 10.18
CA TYR A 330 29.68 0.33 11.61
C TYR A 330 28.89 1.34 12.41
N VAL A 331 28.37 0.92 13.56
CA VAL A 331 27.71 1.83 14.51
C VAL A 331 28.73 2.86 14.97
N ASP A 332 28.37 4.15 14.90
CA ASP A 332 29.25 5.22 15.38
C ASP A 332 29.45 5.10 16.90
N PRO A 333 30.68 4.93 17.40
CA PRO A 333 30.92 4.78 18.83
C PRO A 333 30.48 5.98 19.66
N ASN A 334 30.44 7.17 19.05
CA ASN A 334 30.00 8.41 19.72
C ASN A 334 28.50 8.67 19.59
N GLN A 335 27.84 8.08 18.57
CA GLN A 335 26.40 8.25 18.30
C GLN A 335 25.77 6.93 17.84
N PRO A 336 25.31 6.05 18.75
CA PRO A 336 24.77 4.73 18.42
C PRO A 336 23.49 4.75 17.56
N SER A 337 22.89 5.91 17.39
CA SER A 337 21.72 6.10 16.52
C SER A 337 22.06 6.21 15.03
N ILE A 338 23.34 6.31 14.70
CA ILE A 338 23.84 6.39 13.33
C ILE A 338 24.92 5.35 13.07
N MET A 339 25.04 4.94 11.81
CA MET A 339 26.17 4.17 11.32
C MET A 339 27.06 5.08 10.48
N ARG A 340 28.37 4.84 10.53
CA ARG A 340 29.38 5.54 9.75
C ARG A 340 30.18 4.53 8.94
N TYR A 341 30.52 4.91 7.72
CA TYR A 341 31.30 4.03 6.84
C TYR A 341 32.78 4.10 7.16
N TRP A 342 33.44 2.94 7.36
CA TRP A 342 34.88 2.82 7.51
C TRP A 342 35.51 2.55 6.14
N ARG A 343 36.51 3.35 5.78
CA ARG A 343 37.27 3.23 4.54
C ARG A 343 38.63 2.57 4.79
N THR A 344 39.04 1.72 3.86
CA THR A 344 40.37 1.09 3.84
C THR A 344 41.22 1.66 2.70
N GLY A 345 42.56 1.47 2.75
CA GLY A 345 43.47 1.94 1.72
C GLY A 345 44.05 3.33 2.00
N GLN A 346 44.41 4.10 0.94
CA GLN A 346 45.11 5.39 1.07
C GLN A 346 44.38 6.44 1.93
N HIS A 347 43.07 6.29 2.14
CA HIS A 347 42.27 7.18 2.98
C HIS A 347 41.56 6.38 4.09
N GLN A 348 42.32 5.48 4.74
CA GLN A 348 41.80 4.67 5.83
C GLN A 348 41.23 5.55 6.96
N GLY A 349 40.03 5.26 7.41
CA GLY A 349 39.38 5.97 8.50
C GLY A 349 37.87 6.13 8.33
N TRP A 350 37.26 6.78 9.32
CA TRP A 350 35.85 7.09 9.29
C TRP A 350 35.49 8.10 8.21
N SER A 351 34.54 7.75 7.35
CA SER A 351 34.01 8.68 6.35
C SER A 351 33.07 9.71 6.99
N LYS A 352 32.79 10.77 6.25
CA LYS A 352 31.70 11.72 6.61
C LYS A 352 30.31 11.17 6.29
N GLU A 353 30.24 10.06 5.57
CA GLU A 353 28.98 9.41 5.21
C GLU A 353 28.37 8.75 6.43
N THR A 354 27.11 9.06 6.69
CA THR A 354 26.36 8.52 7.83
C THR A 354 24.99 8.05 7.37
N THR A 355 24.46 7.01 8.03
CA THR A 355 23.10 6.55 7.85
C THR A 355 22.49 6.22 9.21
N ARG A 356 21.14 6.15 9.29
CA ARG A 356 20.48 5.76 10.55
C ARG A 356 20.77 4.28 10.83
N THR A 357 21.06 3.97 12.09
CA THR A 357 21.20 2.58 12.52
C THR A 357 19.86 1.85 12.40
N PRO A 358 19.76 0.72 11.67
CA PRO A 358 18.58 -0.11 11.64
C PRO A 358 18.16 -0.56 13.05
N GLU A 359 16.87 -0.72 13.29
CA GLU A 359 16.36 -1.06 14.63
C GLU A 359 16.90 -2.41 15.15
N GLN A 360 17.04 -3.38 14.25
CA GLN A 360 17.65 -4.68 14.53
C GLN A 360 19.11 -4.54 14.94
N ALA A 361 19.90 -3.73 14.23
CA ALA A 361 21.31 -3.48 14.57
C ALA A 361 21.47 -2.74 15.91
N ARG A 362 20.50 -1.87 16.27
CA ARG A 362 20.49 -1.22 17.60
C ARG A 362 20.19 -2.19 18.74
N SER A 363 19.35 -3.18 18.52
CA SER A 363 19.05 -4.19 19.54
C SER A 363 20.25 -5.09 19.77
N GLU A 364 20.88 -5.58 18.70
CA GLU A 364 22.10 -6.41 18.77
C GLU A 364 23.27 -5.66 19.43
N TRP A 365 23.46 -4.39 19.08
CA TRP A 365 24.49 -3.55 19.69
C TRP A 365 24.24 -3.31 21.18
N ARG A 366 22.97 -3.14 21.61
CA ARG A 366 22.63 -3.05 23.04
C ARG A 366 22.94 -4.35 23.78
N ASP A 367 22.59 -5.49 23.19
CA ASP A 367 22.79 -6.80 23.80
C ASP A 367 24.29 -7.13 23.97
N LEU A 368 25.15 -6.71 23.03
CA LEU A 368 26.60 -6.86 23.12
C LEU A 368 27.22 -6.01 24.26
N ARG A 369 26.72 -4.79 24.47
CA ARG A 369 27.20 -3.91 25.56
C ARG A 369 26.80 -4.35 26.96
N TRP A 370 25.73 -5.13 27.11
CA TRP A 370 25.31 -5.65 28.40
C TRP A 370 26.00 -6.98 28.78
N ARG A 371 26.76 -7.57 27.88
CA ARG A 371 27.51 -8.83 28.11
C ARG A 371 29.00 -8.61 28.50
N ASN A 372 29.50 -7.41 28.35
CA ASN A 372 30.84 -6.95 28.82
C ASN A 372 30.67 -6.00 30.00
#